data_929ddf0fe93912a3222a214b55262310
#
_entry.id   929ddf0fe93912a3222a214b55262310
#
_cell.length_a   1.000
_cell.length_b   1.000
_cell.length_c   1.000
_cell.angle_alpha   90.00
_cell.angle_beta   90.00
_cell.angle_gamma   90.00
#
_symmetry.space_group_name_H-M   'P 1'
#
loop_
_entity.id
_entity.type
_entity.pdbx_description
1 polymer ?
#
loop_
_entity_poly.entity_id
_entity_poly.type
_entity_poly.pdbx_seq_one_letter_code
_entity_poly.pdbx_strand_id
1 'polypeptide(L)'
;MSAGMLTGRPAEEMPGSVGDLLPELSQLHEQVRQVMQSIARALWSSISLPAGIGELAEKLKGARRHFQLWKISACRQGAREAWAMVRMRYTKADPNHMAEVGPVGPDGKDIPVSLVCGQVELAAKYSQQDCKLDRLLDDIEEFSQSA
;
A
#
# COMPACT_ATOMS: atom_id res chain seq x y z
N MET A 1 -42.34 -66.32 2.03
CA MET A 1 -41.65 -65.72 0.85
C MET A 1 -41.86 -64.24 0.86
N SER A 2 -40.89 -63.48 1.33
CA SER A 2 -40.99 -62.04 1.43
C SER A 2 -40.07 -61.41 0.41
N ALA A 3 -40.67 -60.73 -0.59
CA ALA A 3 -39.97 -59.98 -1.57
C ALA A 3 -39.57 -58.64 -0.95
N GLY A 4 -38.29 -58.45 -0.71
CA GLY A 4 -37.76 -57.19 -0.27
C GLY A 4 -37.79 -56.15 -1.39
N MET A 5 -38.57 -55.08 -1.19
CA MET A 5 -38.52 -53.88 -2.03
C MET A 5 -37.24 -53.10 -1.69
N LEU A 6 -36.29 -53.10 -2.60
CA LEU A 6 -35.21 -52.15 -2.65
C LEU A 6 -35.76 -50.79 -3.11
N THR A 7 -36.03 -49.92 -2.16
CA THR A 7 -36.26 -48.49 -2.46
C THR A 7 -34.95 -47.88 -2.90
N GLY A 8 -34.81 -47.76 -4.24
CA GLY A 8 -33.76 -46.94 -4.82
C GLY A 8 -33.91 -45.51 -4.32
N ARG A 9 -32.92 -45.01 -3.54
CA ARG A 9 -32.76 -43.60 -3.32
C ARG A 9 -32.52 -42.94 -4.66
N PRO A 10 -33.23 -41.85 -4.99
CA PRO A 10 -32.87 -41.07 -6.17
C PRO A 10 -31.45 -40.60 -6.01
N ALA A 11 -30.64 -40.78 -7.04
CA ALA A 11 -29.31 -40.18 -7.08
C ALA A 11 -29.48 -38.68 -6.83
N GLU A 12 -28.86 -38.20 -5.78
CA GLU A 12 -28.73 -36.75 -5.54
C GLU A 12 -28.18 -36.16 -6.85
N GLU A 13 -28.98 -35.29 -7.46
CA GLU A 13 -28.54 -34.48 -8.59
C GLU A 13 -27.27 -33.76 -8.18
N MET A 14 -26.14 -34.16 -8.73
CA MET A 14 -24.91 -33.38 -8.60
C MET A 14 -25.19 -32.02 -9.21
N PRO A 15 -25.00 -30.93 -8.47
CA PRO A 15 -25.27 -29.59 -8.99
C PRO A 15 -24.33 -29.31 -10.15
N GLY A 16 -24.90 -29.09 -11.31
CA GLY A 16 -24.27 -28.51 -12.46
C GLY A 16 -23.30 -29.42 -13.23
N SER A 17 -23.62 -29.64 -14.51
CA SER A 17 -22.61 -30.18 -15.41
C SER A 17 -21.40 -29.26 -15.47
N VAL A 18 -20.20 -29.81 -15.70
CA VAL A 18 -18.96 -29.02 -15.85
C VAL A 18 -19.13 -27.86 -16.84
N GLY A 19 -20.01 -28.00 -17.86
CA GLY A 19 -20.33 -26.96 -18.82
C GLY A 19 -21.02 -25.72 -18.21
N ASP A 20 -21.79 -25.88 -17.13
CA ASP A 20 -22.50 -24.76 -16.49
C ASP A 20 -21.56 -23.97 -15.54
N LEU A 21 -20.47 -24.59 -15.05
CA LEU A 21 -19.51 -23.98 -14.20
C LEU A 21 -18.45 -23.15 -14.96
N LEU A 22 -18.19 -23.43 -16.23
CA LEU A 22 -17.18 -22.74 -17.04
C LEU A 22 -17.45 -21.23 -17.20
N PRO A 23 -18.67 -20.75 -17.48
CA PRO A 23 -18.96 -19.31 -17.53
C PRO A 23 -18.71 -18.61 -16.19
N GLU A 24 -19.12 -19.23 -15.08
CA GLU A 24 -18.92 -18.67 -13.74
C GLU A 24 -17.43 -18.58 -13.38
N LEU A 25 -16.65 -19.62 -13.69
CA LEU A 25 -15.19 -19.62 -13.50
C LEU A 25 -14.50 -18.57 -14.37
N SER A 26 -14.94 -18.41 -15.62
CA SER A 26 -14.40 -17.39 -16.52
C SER A 26 -14.70 -15.97 -16.01
N GLN A 27 -15.90 -15.74 -15.50
CA GLN A 27 -16.29 -14.46 -14.92
C GLN A 27 -15.48 -14.17 -13.65
N LEU A 28 -15.32 -15.16 -12.76
CA LEU A 28 -14.53 -15.04 -11.56
C LEU A 28 -13.05 -14.73 -11.89
N HIS A 29 -12.49 -15.44 -12.86
CA HIS A 29 -11.13 -15.21 -13.34
C HIS A 29 -10.94 -13.77 -13.81
N GLU A 30 -11.87 -13.24 -14.59
CA GLU A 30 -11.80 -11.85 -15.07
C GLU A 30 -11.95 -10.83 -13.94
N GLN A 31 -12.83 -11.06 -12.98
CA GLN A 31 -12.97 -10.22 -11.80
C GLN A 31 -11.69 -10.18 -10.98
N VAL A 32 -11.08 -11.34 -10.70
CA VAL A 32 -9.81 -11.44 -9.98
C VAL A 32 -8.72 -10.70 -10.73
N ARG A 33 -8.61 -10.87 -12.04
CA ARG A 33 -7.63 -10.17 -12.88
C ARG A 33 -7.79 -8.65 -12.77
N GLN A 34 -9.01 -8.14 -12.84
CA GLN A 34 -9.29 -6.70 -12.74
C GLN A 34 -8.92 -6.13 -11.37
N VAL A 35 -9.24 -6.84 -10.30
CA VAL A 35 -8.87 -6.45 -8.93
C VAL A 35 -7.35 -6.41 -8.78
N MET A 36 -6.65 -7.44 -9.24
CA MET A 36 -5.20 -7.52 -9.20
C MET A 36 -4.54 -6.39 -9.99
N GLN A 37 -5.05 -6.05 -11.18
CA GLN A 37 -4.59 -4.92 -11.96
C GLN A 37 -4.82 -3.58 -11.26
N SER A 38 -5.97 -3.41 -10.61
CA SER A 38 -6.29 -2.20 -9.85
C SER A 38 -5.29 -1.99 -8.70
N ILE A 39 -5.02 -3.04 -7.93
CA ILE A 39 -4.04 -3.00 -6.83
C ILE A 39 -2.64 -2.71 -7.38
N ALA A 40 -2.25 -3.41 -8.44
CA ALA A 40 -0.94 -3.21 -9.04
C ALA A 40 -0.74 -1.80 -9.60
N ARG A 41 -1.75 -1.19 -10.21
CA ARG A 41 -1.71 0.20 -10.67
C ARG A 41 -1.56 1.19 -9.52
N ALA A 42 -2.20 0.93 -8.39
CA ALA A 42 -2.07 1.77 -7.22
C ALA A 42 -0.65 1.73 -6.61
N LEU A 43 0.01 0.56 -6.69
CA LEU A 43 1.34 0.37 -6.13
C LEU A 43 2.48 0.74 -7.11
N TRP A 44 2.25 0.61 -8.41
CA TRP A 44 3.23 0.85 -9.48
C TRP A 44 2.61 1.71 -10.58
N SER A 45 2.32 2.96 -10.27
CA SER A 45 1.60 3.88 -11.17
C SER A 45 2.36 4.22 -12.46
N SER A 46 3.69 4.21 -12.41
CA SER A 46 4.56 4.61 -13.54
C SER A 46 4.98 3.44 -14.43
N ILE A 47 4.68 2.19 -14.07
CA ILE A 47 5.16 1.00 -14.78
C ILE A 47 4.04 0.36 -15.59
N SER A 48 4.37 -0.10 -16.79
CA SER A 48 3.47 -0.94 -17.59
C SER A 48 3.21 -2.27 -16.87
N LEU A 49 1.94 -2.58 -16.65
CA LEU A 49 1.52 -3.78 -15.94
C LEU A 49 1.30 -4.95 -16.89
N PRO A 50 1.67 -6.18 -16.48
CA PRO A 50 1.36 -7.37 -17.24
C PRO A 50 -0.16 -7.58 -17.36
N ALA A 51 -0.57 -8.18 -18.48
CA ALA A 51 -1.98 -8.48 -18.73
C ALA A 51 -2.41 -9.82 -18.14
N GLY A 52 -1.48 -10.76 -17.99
CA GLY A 52 -1.74 -12.12 -17.51
C GLY A 52 -1.89 -12.18 -15.99
N ILE A 53 -2.84 -13.02 -15.51
CA ILE A 53 -3.10 -13.20 -14.08
C ILE A 53 -1.89 -13.82 -13.34
N GLY A 54 -1.17 -14.72 -13.96
CA GLY A 54 0.01 -15.36 -13.38
C GLY A 54 1.15 -14.37 -13.16
N GLU A 55 1.43 -13.52 -14.14
CA GLU A 55 2.45 -12.47 -14.07
C GLU A 55 2.05 -11.37 -13.07
N LEU A 56 0.76 -11.02 -13.01
CA LEU A 56 0.25 -10.11 -12.00
C LEU A 56 0.40 -10.69 -10.60
N ALA A 57 0.13 -11.97 -10.42
CA ALA A 57 0.30 -12.65 -9.13
C ALA A 57 1.77 -12.64 -8.69
N GLU A 58 2.72 -12.92 -9.59
CA GLU A 58 4.15 -12.85 -9.29
C GLU A 58 4.56 -11.42 -8.88
N LYS A 59 4.11 -10.41 -9.61
CA LYS A 59 4.38 -9.00 -9.27
C LYS A 59 3.82 -8.64 -7.90
N LEU A 60 2.59 -9.06 -7.57
CA LEU A 60 1.93 -8.78 -6.31
C LEU A 60 2.57 -9.48 -5.10
N LYS A 61 3.36 -10.54 -5.29
CA LYS A 61 4.17 -11.12 -4.20
C LYS A 61 5.12 -10.10 -3.56
N GLY A 62 5.61 -9.15 -4.35
CA GLY A 62 6.44 -8.04 -3.88
C GLY A 62 5.66 -6.86 -3.27
N ALA A 63 4.34 -6.85 -3.32
CA ALA A 63 3.51 -5.71 -2.95
C ALA A 63 3.72 -5.24 -1.52
N ARG A 64 3.86 -6.17 -0.57
CA ARG A 64 4.10 -5.85 0.84
C ARG A 64 5.39 -5.04 1.04
N ARG A 65 6.48 -5.48 0.41
CA ARG A 65 7.77 -4.79 0.49
C ARG A 65 7.69 -3.43 -0.18
N HIS A 66 7.09 -3.36 -1.36
CA HIS A 66 6.91 -2.12 -2.10
C HIS A 66 6.08 -1.10 -1.33
N PHE A 67 4.97 -1.54 -0.72
CA PHE A 67 4.15 -0.70 0.14
C PHE A 67 4.90 -0.17 1.37
N GLN A 68 5.78 -0.98 1.96
CA GLN A 68 6.61 -0.55 3.08
C GLN A 68 7.62 0.52 2.67
N LEU A 69 8.29 0.34 1.54
CA LEU A 69 9.21 1.33 0.98
C LEU A 69 8.47 2.63 0.65
N TRP A 70 7.29 2.53 0.05
CA TRP A 70 6.44 3.67 -0.23
C TRP A 70 6.08 4.45 1.04
N LYS A 71 5.68 3.78 2.12
CA LYS A 71 5.41 4.42 3.41
C LYS A 71 6.62 5.19 3.95
N ILE A 72 7.79 4.58 3.91
CA ILE A 72 9.04 5.22 4.37
C ILE A 72 9.33 6.47 3.53
N SER A 73 9.23 6.38 2.22
CA SER A 73 9.44 7.50 1.32
C SER A 73 8.43 8.62 1.54
N ALA A 74 7.15 8.29 1.71
CA ALA A 74 6.12 9.28 2.01
C ALA A 74 6.40 10.01 3.33
N CYS A 75 6.82 9.30 4.38
CA CYS A 75 7.22 9.91 5.64
C CYS A 75 8.44 10.82 5.47
N ARG A 76 9.46 10.40 4.72
CA ARG A 76 10.63 11.22 4.44
C ARG A 76 10.30 12.48 3.66
N GLN A 77 9.46 12.35 2.62
CA GLN A 77 9.04 13.50 1.84
C GLN A 77 8.25 14.50 2.70
N GLY A 78 7.28 14.04 3.48
CA GLY A 78 6.54 14.90 4.40
C GLY A 78 7.47 15.63 5.39
N ALA A 79 8.47 14.94 5.93
CA ALA A 79 9.46 15.55 6.81
C ALA A 79 10.32 16.58 6.06
N ARG A 80 10.78 16.29 4.84
CA ARG A 80 11.55 17.26 4.02
C ARG A 80 10.74 18.53 3.75
N GLU A 81 9.48 18.41 3.35
CA GLU A 81 8.60 19.56 3.11
C GLU A 81 8.38 20.37 4.38
N ALA A 82 8.11 19.73 5.50
CA ALA A 82 7.95 20.41 6.79
C ALA A 82 9.22 21.19 7.18
N TRP A 83 10.39 20.55 7.07
CA TRP A 83 11.67 21.19 7.37
C TRP A 83 12.03 22.29 6.37
N ALA A 84 11.67 22.14 5.10
CA ALA A 84 11.84 23.20 4.10
C ALA A 84 11.05 24.45 4.50
N MET A 85 9.78 24.31 4.91
CA MET A 85 8.99 25.43 5.39
C MET A 85 9.58 26.09 6.63
N VAL A 86 10.10 25.31 7.58
CA VAL A 86 10.80 25.84 8.77
C VAL A 86 12.04 26.64 8.34
N ARG A 87 12.87 26.09 7.46
CA ARG A 87 14.07 26.77 6.96
C ARG A 87 13.77 28.06 6.19
N MET A 88 12.68 28.09 5.41
CA MET A 88 12.27 29.30 4.69
C MET A 88 11.88 30.45 5.63
N ARG A 89 11.29 30.14 6.78
CA ARG A 89 10.88 31.13 7.79
C ARG A 89 12.00 31.45 8.79
N TYR A 90 12.74 30.43 9.18
CA TYR A 90 13.74 30.48 10.25
C TYR A 90 15.10 30.05 9.70
N THR A 91 15.78 30.97 9.03
CA THR A 91 17.07 30.69 8.34
C THR A 91 18.17 30.18 9.26
N LYS A 92 18.10 30.46 10.57
CA LYS A 92 19.04 29.98 11.59
C LYS A 92 18.66 28.60 12.18
N ALA A 93 17.50 28.05 11.85
CA ALA A 93 17.14 26.71 12.31
C ALA A 93 18.04 25.67 11.64
N ASP A 94 18.65 24.81 12.43
CA ASP A 94 19.44 23.67 11.96
C ASP A 94 18.67 22.37 12.18
N PRO A 95 18.09 21.81 11.11
CA PRO A 95 17.33 20.56 11.20
C PRO A 95 18.17 19.39 11.67
N ASN A 96 19.45 19.35 11.33
CA ASN A 96 20.33 18.23 11.69
C ASN A 96 20.58 18.24 13.21
N HIS A 97 20.89 19.43 13.77
CA HIS A 97 21.04 19.56 15.20
C HIS A 97 19.77 19.19 15.96
N MET A 98 18.59 19.60 15.46
CA MET A 98 17.31 19.23 16.07
C MET A 98 17.05 17.72 16.00
N ALA A 99 17.46 17.05 14.94
CA ALA A 99 17.34 15.59 14.81
C ALA A 99 18.29 14.85 15.78
N GLU A 100 19.47 15.38 16.03
CA GLU A 100 20.45 14.80 16.96
C GLU A 100 20.00 14.94 18.43
N VAL A 101 19.44 16.08 18.79
CA VAL A 101 19.02 16.38 20.17
C VAL A 101 17.68 15.68 20.50
N GLY A 102 16.85 15.43 19.48
CA GLY A 102 15.51 14.87 19.66
C GLY A 102 14.51 15.87 20.27
N PRO A 103 13.32 15.42 20.66
CA PRO A 103 12.25 16.26 21.17
C PRO A 103 12.47 16.64 22.64
N VAL A 104 13.48 17.46 22.90
CA VAL A 104 13.86 17.90 24.25
C VAL A 104 13.37 19.33 24.50
N GLY A 105 12.72 19.54 25.64
CA GLY A 105 12.27 20.85 26.06
C GLY A 105 13.43 21.78 26.54
N PRO A 106 13.14 23.05 26.79
CA PRO A 106 14.14 24.01 27.32
C PRO A 106 14.74 23.60 28.66
N ASP A 107 14.06 22.74 29.40
CA ASP A 107 14.49 22.18 30.71
C ASP A 107 15.30 20.87 30.56
N GLY A 108 15.61 20.45 29.32
CA GLY A 108 16.36 19.23 29.03
C GLY A 108 15.58 17.93 29.18
N LYS A 109 14.25 18.00 29.36
CA LYS A 109 13.40 16.83 29.48
C LYS A 109 12.73 16.47 28.13
N ASP A 110 12.50 15.19 27.90
CA ASP A 110 11.79 14.72 26.73
C ASP A 110 10.36 15.28 26.69
N ILE A 111 10.01 15.89 25.55
CA ILE A 111 8.64 16.33 25.30
C ILE A 111 7.93 15.23 24.51
N PRO A 112 6.79 14.70 24.99
CA PRO A 112 5.99 13.75 24.19
C PRO A 112 5.55 14.43 22.90
N VAL A 113 5.86 13.82 21.75
CA VAL A 113 5.47 14.32 20.42
C VAL A 113 3.96 14.56 20.33
N SER A 114 3.16 13.76 21.05
CA SER A 114 1.71 13.89 21.15
C SER A 114 1.22 15.25 21.63
N LEU A 115 2.01 15.95 22.46
CA LEU A 115 1.63 17.30 22.93
C LEU A 115 1.72 18.37 21.83
N VAL A 116 2.55 18.13 20.80
CA VAL A 116 2.80 19.10 19.72
C VAL A 116 2.05 18.71 18.43
N CYS A 117 1.67 17.46 18.26
CA CYS A 117 1.01 16.97 17.04
C CYS A 117 -0.23 17.78 16.65
N GLY A 118 -1.06 18.16 17.62
CA GLY A 118 -2.26 18.98 17.34
C GLY A 118 -1.94 20.39 16.84
N GLN A 119 -0.79 20.94 17.23
CA GLN A 119 -0.36 22.27 16.81
C GLN A 119 0.18 22.32 15.38
N VAL A 120 0.70 21.19 14.89
CA VAL A 120 1.28 21.07 13.55
C VAL A 120 0.34 20.41 12.53
N GLU A 121 -0.87 20.08 12.94
CA GLU A 121 -1.86 19.37 12.10
C GLU A 121 -2.17 20.13 10.79
N LEU A 122 -2.28 21.46 10.86
CA LEU A 122 -2.54 22.29 9.68
C LEU A 122 -1.36 22.26 8.71
N ALA A 123 -0.12 22.33 9.23
CA ALA A 123 1.08 22.25 8.42
C ALA A 123 1.24 20.86 7.79
N ALA A 124 0.92 19.80 8.54
CA ALA A 124 0.94 18.43 8.04
C ALA A 124 -0.06 18.23 6.89
N LYS A 125 -1.28 18.75 7.00
CA LYS A 125 -2.28 18.72 5.91
C LYS A 125 -1.83 19.49 4.68
N TYR A 126 -1.16 20.62 4.86
CA TYR A 126 -0.61 21.40 3.76
C TYR A 126 0.48 20.63 3.02
N SER A 127 1.42 20.04 3.74
CA SER A 127 2.48 19.20 3.16
C SER A 127 1.94 17.98 2.42
N GLN A 128 0.84 17.40 2.90
CA GLN A 128 0.18 16.26 2.24
C GLN A 128 -0.37 16.63 0.84
N GLN A 129 -0.84 17.86 0.63
CA GLN A 129 -1.40 18.28 -0.64
C GLN A 129 -0.36 18.36 -1.77
N ASP A 130 0.89 18.69 -1.41
CA ASP A 130 1.99 18.82 -2.36
C ASP A 130 2.81 17.52 -2.54
N CYS A 131 2.47 16.47 -1.80
CA CYS A 131 3.16 15.19 -1.89
C CYS A 131 2.81 14.50 -3.21
N LYS A 132 3.68 14.62 -4.21
CA LYS A 132 3.55 13.93 -5.50
C LYS A 132 4.06 12.50 -5.35
N LEU A 133 3.15 11.56 -5.28
CA LEU A 133 3.41 10.12 -5.15
C LEU A 133 4.39 9.58 -6.20
N ASP A 134 4.34 10.12 -7.42
CA ASP A 134 5.19 9.68 -8.53
C ASP A 134 6.68 9.92 -8.26
N ARG A 135 7.05 11.02 -7.61
CA ARG A 135 8.44 11.29 -7.21
C ARG A 135 8.94 10.36 -6.10
N LEU A 136 8.04 9.89 -5.23
CA LEU A 136 8.39 8.99 -4.13
C LEU A 136 8.77 7.60 -4.62
N LEU A 137 8.20 7.18 -5.74
CA LEU A 137 8.48 5.87 -6.34
C LEU A 137 9.81 5.89 -7.10
N ASP A 138 10.14 6.98 -7.75
CA ASP A 138 11.43 7.16 -8.45
C ASP A 138 12.60 7.14 -7.46
N ASP A 139 12.48 7.82 -6.32
CA ASP A 139 13.46 7.79 -5.23
C ASP A 139 13.68 6.37 -4.65
N ILE A 140 12.66 5.52 -4.67
CA ILE A 140 12.75 4.14 -4.15
C ILE A 140 13.57 3.24 -5.09
N GLU A 141 13.43 3.41 -6.41
CA GLU A 141 14.16 2.62 -7.39
C GLU A 141 15.65 2.93 -7.36
N GLU A 142 16.05 4.19 -7.20
CA GLU A 142 17.45 4.58 -7.05
C GLU A 142 18.08 3.99 -5.77
N PHE A 143 17.35 3.95 -4.65
CA PHE A 143 17.82 3.34 -3.40
C PHE A 143 17.95 1.80 -3.49
N SER A 144 17.11 1.14 -4.28
CA SER A 144 17.16 -0.32 -4.46
C SER A 144 18.34 -0.77 -5.34
N GLN A 145 18.88 0.11 -6.17
CA GLN A 145 20.06 -0.15 -7.01
C GLN A 145 21.38 0.15 -6.30
N SER A 146 21.34 0.86 -5.17
CA SER A 146 22.53 1.28 -4.40
C SER A 146 22.79 0.41 -3.17
N ALA A 147 21.97 -0.60 -2.93
CA ALA A 147 22.08 -1.56 -1.83
C ALA A 147 22.42 -2.96 -2.35
#